data_3c567135444b6227854dcd989b88c41d
#
_entry.id   3c567135444b6227854dcd989b88c41d
#
_cell.length_a   1.000
_cell.length_b   1.000
_cell.length_c   1.000
_cell.angle_alpha   90.00
_cell.angle_beta   90.00
_cell.angle_gamma   90.00
#
_symmetry.space_group_name_H-M   'P 1'
#
loop_
_entity.id
_entity.type
_entity.pdbx_description
1 polymer ?
#
loop_
_entity_poly.entity_id
_entity_poly.type
_entity_poly.pdbx_seq_one_letter_code
_entity_poly.pdbx_strand_id
1 'polypeptide(L)'
;MLLTDKNAIIININDKPIEIVVNFKVLENLYHCVIDKDIMRMLKIEATNPFEVLEKIDDINYISVLLYAMSNGEIEIEAIKEALKSIDEYNELTLLIKQSIYTQLKTNDETNTEEIEKKKSDLELFEEYFNYFYVLATTVMKYSTEEFYNFTPAKLKEISNIYREENKGIIISAYIDIMKAQNGGKENTKTENSEVRKVKDANEFFDLI
;
A
#
# COMPACT_ATOMS: atom_id res chain seq x y z
N MET A 1 -17.77 -3.45 -13.63
CA MET A 1 -18.61 -4.16 -12.63
C MET A 1 -17.88 -4.07 -11.31
N LEU A 2 -18.19 -3.05 -10.49
CA LEU A 2 -17.61 -2.89 -9.17
C LEU A 2 -18.16 -4.02 -8.28
N LEU A 3 -17.29 -4.96 -7.91
CA LEU A 3 -17.57 -5.92 -6.85
C LEU A 3 -17.58 -5.13 -5.55
N THR A 4 -18.77 -4.75 -5.09
CA THR A 4 -18.96 -4.29 -3.71
C THR A 4 -18.68 -5.49 -2.81
N ASP A 5 -17.62 -5.43 -2.02
CA ASP A 5 -17.34 -6.42 -0.99
C ASP A 5 -18.53 -6.47 -0.04
N LYS A 6 -19.19 -7.64 0.03
CA LYS A 6 -20.41 -7.86 0.79
C LYS A 6 -20.25 -7.78 2.32
N ASN A 7 -19.09 -7.41 2.83
CA ASN A 7 -18.75 -7.40 4.25
C ASN A 7 -18.13 -6.08 4.72
N ALA A 8 -18.56 -4.94 4.17
CA ALA A 8 -18.09 -3.65 4.66
C ALA A 8 -18.56 -3.44 6.12
N ILE A 9 -17.62 -3.18 7.02
CA ILE A 9 -17.92 -2.76 8.39
C ILE A 9 -18.21 -1.27 8.33
N ILE A 10 -19.39 -0.87 8.82
CA ILE A 10 -19.81 0.53 8.89
C ILE A 10 -20.04 0.91 10.35
N ILE A 11 -19.38 1.97 10.81
CA ILE A 11 -19.55 2.55 12.13
C ILE A 11 -20.29 3.88 11.96
N ASN A 12 -21.38 4.08 12.70
CA ASN A 12 -22.09 5.34 12.70
C ASN A 12 -21.64 6.20 13.88
N ILE A 13 -21.15 7.40 13.60
CA ILE A 13 -20.77 8.40 14.62
C ILE A 13 -21.52 9.70 14.31
N ASN A 14 -22.35 10.17 15.24
CA ASN A 14 -23.19 11.36 15.07
C ASN A 14 -23.98 11.35 13.75
N ASP A 15 -24.66 10.22 13.47
CA ASP A 15 -25.43 9.98 12.24
C ASP A 15 -24.61 9.99 10.93
N LYS A 16 -23.29 10.02 11.02
CA LYS A 16 -22.38 9.90 9.87
C LYS A 16 -21.83 8.47 9.79
N PRO A 17 -22.07 7.75 8.70
CA PRO A 17 -21.47 6.42 8.49
C PRO A 17 -19.98 6.54 8.11
N ILE A 18 -19.14 5.76 8.76
CA ILE A 18 -17.75 5.57 8.41
C ILE A 18 -17.59 4.13 7.95
N GLU A 19 -17.24 3.94 6.70
CA GLU A 19 -16.89 2.63 6.17
C GLU A 19 -15.44 2.30 6.51
N ILE A 20 -15.21 1.11 7.05
CA ILE A 20 -13.87 0.65 7.44
C ILE A 20 -13.13 0.11 6.19
N VAL A 21 -12.54 1.03 5.46
CA VAL A 21 -11.72 0.74 4.27
C VAL A 21 -10.39 1.47 4.38
N VAL A 22 -9.28 0.72 4.37
CA VAL A 22 -7.92 1.29 4.32
C VAL A 22 -7.45 1.29 2.86
N ASN A 23 -7.87 2.30 2.12
CA ASN A 23 -7.40 2.59 0.78
C ASN A 23 -6.23 3.59 0.79
N PHE A 24 -5.65 3.88 -0.37
CA PHE A 24 -4.51 4.82 -0.45
C PHE A 24 -4.89 6.24 -0.02
N LYS A 25 -6.17 6.65 -0.16
CA LYS A 25 -6.62 7.95 0.37
C LYS A 25 -6.59 8.00 1.90
N VAL A 26 -7.03 6.94 2.56
CA VAL A 26 -6.95 6.84 4.03
C VAL A 26 -5.50 6.78 4.50
N LEU A 27 -4.61 6.06 3.80
CA LEU A 27 -3.18 6.04 4.11
C LEU A 27 -2.53 7.43 3.97
N GLU A 28 -2.89 8.20 2.95
CA GLU A 28 -2.45 9.60 2.79
C GLU A 28 -2.97 10.48 3.94
N ASN A 29 -4.26 10.36 4.29
CA ASN A 29 -4.84 11.10 5.41
C ASN A 29 -4.18 10.74 6.74
N LEU A 30 -3.88 9.46 6.99
CA LEU A 30 -3.13 9.01 8.17
C LEU A 30 -1.71 9.59 8.18
N TYR A 31 -1.03 9.63 7.02
CA TYR A 31 0.28 10.27 6.91
C TYR A 31 0.22 11.73 7.36
N HIS A 32 -0.77 12.49 6.89
CA HIS A 32 -0.97 13.87 7.31
C HIS A 32 -1.25 13.98 8.82
N CYS A 33 -2.02 13.08 9.41
CA CYS A 33 -2.23 13.05 10.85
C CYS A 33 -0.93 12.79 11.62
N VAL A 34 -0.10 11.84 11.14
CA VAL A 34 1.18 11.47 11.81
C VAL A 34 2.20 12.61 11.77
N ILE A 35 2.27 13.37 10.69
CA ILE A 35 3.18 14.53 10.61
C ILE A 35 2.65 15.78 11.34
N ASP A 36 1.34 15.83 11.64
CA ASP A 36 0.72 16.92 12.39
C ASP A 36 0.96 16.73 13.89
N LYS A 37 1.97 17.49 14.39
CA LYS A 37 2.37 17.42 15.80
C LYS A 37 1.28 17.88 16.77
N ASP A 38 0.32 18.65 16.32
CA ASP A 38 -0.76 19.15 17.19
C ASP A 38 -1.82 18.06 17.38
N ILE A 39 -2.19 17.35 16.33
CA ILE A 39 -3.06 16.14 16.41
C ILE A 39 -2.41 15.09 17.30
N MET A 40 -1.14 14.76 17.05
CA MET A 40 -0.41 13.74 17.80
C MET A 40 -0.30 14.07 19.29
N ARG A 41 0.01 15.34 19.61
CA ARG A 41 0.11 15.83 20.99
C ARG A 41 -1.26 15.83 21.69
N MET A 42 -2.30 16.30 21.02
CA MET A 42 -3.66 16.34 21.56
C MET A 42 -4.14 14.97 21.98
N LEU A 43 -3.84 13.95 21.19
CA LEU A 43 -4.23 12.57 21.45
C LEU A 43 -3.24 11.81 22.33
N LYS A 44 -2.07 12.38 22.65
CA LYS A 44 -1.00 11.74 23.42
C LYS A 44 -0.55 10.42 22.80
N ILE A 45 -0.43 10.39 21.47
CA ILE A 45 0.06 9.21 20.73
C ILE A 45 1.43 9.51 20.14
N GLU A 46 2.20 8.44 19.97
CA GLU A 46 3.50 8.46 19.32
C GLU A 46 3.46 7.44 18.19
N ALA A 47 3.42 7.92 16.96
CA ALA A 47 3.55 7.10 15.77
C ALA A 47 4.52 7.77 14.80
N THR A 48 5.36 6.97 14.18
CA THR A 48 6.40 7.41 13.25
C THR A 48 5.94 7.29 11.80
N ASN A 49 4.91 6.49 11.56
CA ASN A 49 4.33 6.25 10.23
C ASN A 49 2.87 5.80 10.33
N PRO A 50 2.10 5.82 9.22
CA PRO A 50 0.71 5.37 9.17
C PRO A 50 0.48 3.92 9.59
N PHE A 51 1.39 3.00 9.28
CA PHE A 51 1.22 1.59 9.63
C PHE A 51 1.27 1.36 11.13
N GLU A 52 2.09 2.12 11.86
CA GLU A 52 2.15 2.06 13.32
C GLU A 52 0.82 2.47 13.97
N VAL A 53 0.08 3.42 13.35
CA VAL A 53 -1.29 3.75 13.79
C VAL A 53 -2.19 2.53 13.61
N LEU A 54 -2.12 1.85 12.47
CA LEU A 54 -2.96 0.68 12.17
C LEU A 54 -2.64 -0.53 13.08
N GLU A 55 -1.41 -0.68 13.52
CA GLU A 55 -1.00 -1.75 14.45
C GLU A 55 -1.54 -1.55 15.86
N LYS A 56 -1.65 -0.29 16.31
CA LYS A 56 -1.99 0.07 17.70
C LYS A 56 -3.46 0.42 17.92
N ILE A 57 -4.37 0.04 17.03
CA ILE A 57 -5.79 0.42 17.10
C ILE A 57 -6.58 -0.19 18.28
N ASP A 58 -5.97 -1.01 19.13
CA ASP A 58 -6.58 -1.39 20.42
C ASP A 58 -6.66 -0.20 21.38
N ASP A 59 -5.76 0.76 21.24
CA ASP A 59 -5.83 2.01 21.98
C ASP A 59 -6.82 2.97 21.33
N ILE A 60 -7.73 3.51 22.15
CA ILE A 60 -8.82 4.39 21.72
C ILE A 60 -8.30 5.64 21.01
N ASN A 61 -7.10 6.10 21.30
CA ASN A 61 -6.52 7.26 20.66
C ASN A 61 -6.10 6.94 19.22
N TYR A 62 -5.46 5.79 19.00
CA TYR A 62 -5.03 5.37 17.66
C TYR A 62 -6.21 5.04 16.74
N ILE A 63 -7.23 4.31 17.23
CA ILE A 63 -8.43 4.06 16.44
C ILE A 63 -9.19 5.37 16.14
N SER A 64 -9.14 6.35 17.04
CA SER A 64 -9.77 7.65 16.78
C SER A 64 -9.10 8.41 15.63
N VAL A 65 -7.75 8.36 15.53
CA VAL A 65 -7.02 8.91 14.38
C VAL A 65 -7.38 8.18 13.09
N LEU A 66 -7.48 6.85 13.16
CA LEU A 66 -7.88 6.06 12.00
C LEU A 66 -9.27 6.46 11.49
N LEU A 67 -10.26 6.52 12.38
CA LEU A 67 -11.63 6.89 12.00
C LEU A 67 -11.73 8.36 11.54
N TYR A 68 -10.94 9.25 12.11
CA TYR A 68 -10.79 10.63 11.64
C TYR A 68 -10.25 10.67 10.20
N ALA A 69 -9.18 9.92 9.92
CA ALA A 69 -8.62 9.81 8.58
C ALA A 69 -9.61 9.20 7.56
N MET A 70 -10.39 8.19 7.98
CA MET A 70 -11.44 7.57 7.16
C MET A 70 -12.60 8.50 6.88
N SER A 71 -12.94 9.39 7.83
CA SER A 71 -13.98 10.42 7.64
C SER A 71 -13.49 11.63 6.82
N ASN A 72 -12.25 11.62 6.29
CA ASN A 72 -11.60 12.77 5.66
C ASN A 72 -11.57 14.03 6.55
N GLY A 73 -11.54 13.86 7.88
CA GLY A 73 -11.59 14.95 8.84
C GLY A 73 -12.96 15.58 9.05
N GLU A 74 -14.03 14.98 8.53
CA GLU A 74 -15.40 15.52 8.64
C GLU A 74 -16.02 15.35 10.03
N ILE A 75 -15.46 14.48 10.86
CA ILE A 75 -15.90 14.21 12.22
C ILE A 75 -14.78 14.57 13.18
N GLU A 76 -15.06 15.42 14.16
CA GLU A 76 -14.05 15.81 15.14
C GLU A 76 -13.56 14.60 15.96
N ILE A 77 -12.25 14.57 16.25
CA ILE A 77 -11.61 13.44 16.93
C ILE A 77 -12.21 13.20 18.32
N GLU A 78 -12.55 14.27 19.05
CA GLU A 78 -13.19 14.19 20.34
C GLU A 78 -14.57 13.52 20.25
N ALA A 79 -15.35 13.84 19.23
CA ALA A 79 -16.66 13.21 18.99
C ALA A 79 -16.51 11.72 18.69
N ILE A 80 -15.47 11.34 17.93
CA ILE A 80 -15.13 9.94 17.68
C ILE A 80 -14.78 9.22 18.99
N LYS A 81 -13.92 9.82 19.82
CA LYS A 81 -13.52 9.23 21.12
C LYS A 81 -14.70 9.04 22.06
N GLU A 82 -15.59 10.02 22.17
CA GLU A 82 -16.77 9.89 23.02
C GLU A 82 -17.72 8.81 22.51
N ALA A 83 -17.93 8.71 21.18
CA ALA A 83 -18.71 7.64 20.60
C ALA A 83 -18.11 6.26 20.88
N LEU A 84 -16.80 6.10 20.72
CA LEU A 84 -16.09 4.84 20.99
C LEU A 84 -16.17 4.43 22.47
N LYS A 85 -16.11 5.37 23.42
CA LYS A 85 -16.25 5.09 24.85
C LYS A 85 -17.64 4.58 25.23
N SER A 86 -18.65 4.89 24.42
CA SER A 86 -20.04 4.47 24.65
C SER A 86 -20.36 3.08 24.09
N ILE A 87 -19.40 2.41 23.41
CA ILE A 87 -19.60 1.10 22.82
C ILE A 87 -19.33 0.02 23.88
N ASP A 88 -20.35 -0.74 24.24
CA ASP A 88 -20.24 -1.81 25.25
C ASP A 88 -19.30 -2.94 24.82
N GLU A 89 -19.23 -3.25 23.52
CA GLU A 89 -18.41 -4.32 22.93
C GLU A 89 -17.18 -3.77 22.18
N TYR A 90 -16.50 -2.79 22.77
CA TYR A 90 -15.35 -2.13 22.15
C TYR A 90 -14.25 -3.10 21.67
N ASN A 91 -13.94 -4.12 22.49
CA ASN A 91 -12.90 -5.10 22.13
C ASN A 91 -13.31 -5.96 20.93
N GLU A 92 -14.56 -6.30 20.78
CA GLU A 92 -15.06 -7.04 19.62
C GLU A 92 -15.01 -6.18 18.36
N LEU A 93 -15.40 -4.91 18.48
CA LEU A 93 -15.30 -3.96 17.38
C LEU A 93 -13.86 -3.79 16.90
N THR A 94 -12.91 -3.59 17.82
CA THR A 94 -11.48 -3.44 17.44
C THR A 94 -10.92 -4.69 16.79
N LEU A 95 -11.33 -5.87 17.24
CA LEU A 95 -10.94 -7.14 16.62
C LEU A 95 -11.46 -7.25 15.17
N LEU A 96 -12.72 -6.91 14.94
CA LEU A 96 -13.31 -6.91 13.60
C LEU A 96 -12.62 -5.91 12.68
N ILE A 97 -12.33 -4.70 13.17
CA ILE A 97 -11.57 -3.69 12.42
C ILE A 97 -10.18 -4.20 12.07
N LYS A 98 -9.45 -4.79 13.03
CA LYS A 98 -8.13 -5.39 12.77
C LYS A 98 -8.16 -6.45 11.68
N GLN A 99 -9.11 -7.36 11.74
CA GLN A 99 -9.28 -8.40 10.73
C GLN A 99 -9.53 -7.80 9.34
N SER A 100 -10.40 -6.78 9.27
CA SER A 100 -10.69 -6.08 8.03
C SER A 100 -9.44 -5.37 7.47
N ILE A 101 -8.72 -4.62 8.30
CA ILE A 101 -7.47 -3.94 7.92
C ILE A 101 -6.43 -4.94 7.43
N TYR A 102 -6.24 -6.03 8.18
CA TYR A 102 -5.27 -7.06 7.81
C TYR A 102 -5.52 -7.62 6.41
N THR A 103 -6.78 -7.92 6.06
CA THR A 103 -7.12 -8.42 4.71
C THR A 103 -6.90 -7.40 3.61
N GLN A 104 -7.05 -6.10 3.92
CA GLN A 104 -6.90 -5.01 2.97
C GLN A 104 -5.43 -4.59 2.75
N LEU A 105 -4.56 -4.84 3.73
CA LEU A 105 -3.13 -4.53 3.66
C LEU A 105 -2.28 -5.74 3.25
N LYS A 106 -2.76 -6.97 3.46
CA LYS A 106 -1.98 -8.18 3.24
C LYS A 106 -1.58 -8.32 1.77
N THR A 107 -0.33 -8.07 1.50
CA THR A 107 0.33 -8.47 0.27
C THR A 107 1.03 -9.80 0.52
N ASN A 108 0.74 -10.83 -0.27
CA ASN A 108 1.23 -12.21 -0.07
C ASN A 108 2.73 -12.39 -0.34
N ASP A 109 3.53 -11.36 -0.23
CA ASP A 109 4.97 -11.46 -0.42
C ASP A 109 5.67 -11.53 0.93
N GLU A 110 6.19 -12.70 1.26
CA GLU A 110 7.40 -12.83 2.07
C GLU A 110 8.57 -12.30 1.21
N THR A 111 8.63 -10.99 0.98
CA THR A 111 9.84 -10.41 0.41
C THR A 111 10.91 -10.51 1.48
N ASN A 112 11.89 -11.40 1.27
CA ASN A 112 13.19 -11.33 1.91
C ASN A 112 13.70 -9.90 1.71
N THR A 113 13.56 -9.08 2.73
CA THR A 113 14.27 -7.82 2.84
C THR A 113 15.74 -8.18 3.07
N GLU A 114 16.50 -8.35 1.98
CA GLU A 114 17.94 -8.31 2.06
C GLU A 114 18.33 -6.94 2.60
N GLU A 115 19.20 -6.96 3.59
CA GLU A 115 19.76 -5.82 4.31
C GLU A 115 20.27 -4.75 3.34
N ILE A 116 19.45 -3.73 3.05
CA ILE A 116 19.92 -2.51 2.40
C ILE A 116 20.40 -1.59 3.53
N GLU A 117 21.73 -1.56 3.67
CA GLU A 117 22.45 -0.62 4.55
C GLU A 117 22.18 0.84 4.15
N LYS A 118 21.13 1.39 4.72
CA LYS A 118 20.99 2.78 5.20
C LYS A 118 19.71 2.78 6.02
N LYS A 119 19.80 3.04 7.32
CA LYS A 119 18.62 3.18 8.17
C LYS A 119 17.82 4.41 7.72
N LYS A 120 16.90 4.17 6.78
CA LYS A 120 15.86 5.14 6.46
C LYS A 120 14.91 5.24 7.67
N SER A 121 14.36 6.41 7.89
CA SER A 121 13.29 6.54 8.88
C SER A 121 12.04 5.77 8.40
N ASP A 122 11.22 5.34 9.35
CA ASP A 122 9.97 4.62 9.03
C ASP A 122 9.03 5.48 8.15
N LEU A 123 9.11 6.81 8.29
CA LEU A 123 8.36 7.73 7.47
C LEU A 123 8.85 7.74 6.02
N GLU A 124 10.18 7.78 5.79
CA GLU A 124 10.76 7.69 4.45
C GLU A 124 10.41 6.35 3.77
N LEU A 125 10.40 5.26 4.53
CA LEU A 125 9.98 3.95 4.01
C LEU A 125 8.50 3.95 3.61
N PHE A 126 7.64 4.61 4.38
CA PHE A 126 6.23 4.77 4.01
C PHE A 126 6.07 5.61 2.74
N GLU A 127 6.80 6.74 2.62
CA GLU A 127 6.75 7.59 1.43
C GLU A 127 7.20 6.84 0.17
N GLU A 128 8.26 6.03 0.27
CA GLU A 128 8.72 5.19 -0.84
C GLU A 128 7.68 4.13 -1.23
N TYR A 129 7.08 3.46 -0.24
CA TYR A 129 6.00 2.50 -0.45
C TYR A 129 4.82 3.15 -1.18
N PHE A 130 4.35 4.31 -0.70
CA PHE A 130 3.25 5.03 -1.30
C PHE A 130 3.57 5.48 -2.74
N ASN A 131 4.73 6.07 -2.95
CA ASN A 131 5.19 6.53 -4.25
C ASN A 131 5.34 5.37 -5.25
N TYR A 132 5.86 4.23 -4.80
CA TYR A 132 5.95 3.03 -5.66
C TYR A 132 4.58 2.63 -6.20
N PHE A 133 3.58 2.50 -5.34
CA PHE A 133 2.23 2.12 -5.78
C PHE A 133 1.55 3.21 -6.61
N TYR A 134 1.78 4.48 -6.30
CA TYR A 134 1.27 5.59 -7.09
C TYR A 134 1.80 5.57 -8.52
N VAL A 135 3.11 5.44 -8.70
CA VAL A 135 3.74 5.36 -10.02
C VAL A 135 3.29 4.11 -10.77
N LEU A 136 3.24 2.96 -10.10
CA LEU A 136 2.76 1.70 -10.68
C LEU A 136 1.33 1.86 -11.23
N ALA A 137 0.41 2.36 -10.42
CA ALA A 137 -0.98 2.54 -10.81
C ALA A 137 -1.13 3.56 -11.93
N THR A 138 -0.59 4.77 -11.76
CA THR A 138 -0.88 5.89 -12.65
C THR A 138 -0.02 5.92 -13.92
N THR A 139 1.27 5.57 -13.80
CA THR A 139 2.21 5.64 -14.92
C THR A 139 2.25 4.34 -15.71
N VAL A 140 2.28 3.19 -15.03
CA VAL A 140 2.40 1.88 -15.69
C VAL A 140 1.04 1.35 -16.11
N MET A 141 0.10 1.26 -15.17
CA MET A 141 -1.22 0.65 -15.39
C MET A 141 -2.26 1.64 -15.92
N LYS A 142 -1.93 2.94 -15.98
CA LYS A 142 -2.75 4.04 -16.55
C LYS A 142 -4.07 4.30 -15.83
N TYR A 143 -4.17 3.97 -14.55
CA TYR A 143 -5.28 4.42 -13.72
C TYR A 143 -5.18 5.93 -13.45
N SER A 144 -6.32 6.58 -13.26
CA SER A 144 -6.36 7.97 -12.79
C SER A 144 -5.93 8.04 -11.31
N THR A 145 -5.53 9.24 -10.89
CA THR A 145 -5.22 9.49 -9.46
C THR A 145 -6.42 9.17 -8.56
N GLU A 146 -7.64 9.47 -9.00
CA GLU A 146 -8.86 9.17 -8.25
C GLU A 146 -9.08 7.66 -8.10
N GLU A 147 -8.88 6.88 -9.16
CA GLU A 147 -8.96 5.41 -9.08
C GLU A 147 -7.89 4.84 -8.16
N PHE A 148 -6.64 5.37 -8.22
CA PHE A 148 -5.57 4.96 -7.31
C PHE A 148 -5.97 5.14 -5.84
N TYR A 149 -6.52 6.29 -5.48
CA TYR A 149 -6.93 6.56 -4.11
C TYR A 149 -8.03 5.63 -3.59
N ASN A 150 -8.83 5.06 -4.48
CA ASN A 150 -9.90 4.12 -4.12
C ASN A 150 -9.42 2.67 -3.98
N PHE A 151 -8.20 2.33 -4.41
CA PHE A 151 -7.66 0.99 -4.20
C PHE A 151 -7.17 0.79 -2.77
N THR A 152 -7.44 -0.41 -2.21
CA THR A 152 -6.67 -0.90 -1.07
C THR A 152 -5.32 -1.44 -1.54
N PRO A 153 -4.26 -1.43 -0.70
CA PRO A 153 -2.97 -2.00 -1.05
C PRO A 153 -3.04 -3.44 -1.57
N ALA A 154 -3.80 -4.30 -0.90
CA ALA A 154 -3.98 -5.69 -1.33
C ALA A 154 -4.62 -5.79 -2.73
N LYS A 155 -5.66 -4.97 -2.99
CA LYS A 155 -6.34 -4.97 -4.29
C LYS A 155 -5.44 -4.48 -5.41
N LEU A 156 -4.70 -3.40 -5.19
CA LEU A 156 -3.77 -2.90 -6.19
C LEU A 156 -2.64 -3.91 -6.48
N LYS A 157 -2.15 -4.60 -5.44
CA LYS A 157 -1.16 -5.67 -5.62
C LYS A 157 -1.71 -6.84 -6.44
N GLU A 158 -2.94 -7.28 -6.16
CA GLU A 158 -3.62 -8.31 -6.97
C GLU A 158 -3.69 -7.91 -8.45
N ILE A 159 -4.17 -6.69 -8.73
CA ILE A 159 -4.28 -6.16 -10.10
C ILE A 159 -2.89 -6.06 -10.76
N SER A 160 -1.88 -5.61 -10.01
CA SER A 160 -0.52 -5.49 -10.54
C SER A 160 0.07 -6.84 -10.93
N ASN A 161 -0.23 -7.90 -10.17
CA ASN A 161 0.20 -9.25 -10.49
C ASN A 161 -0.47 -9.76 -11.78
N ILE A 162 -1.77 -9.53 -11.94
CA ILE A 162 -2.50 -9.85 -13.18
C ILE A 162 -1.89 -9.09 -14.35
N TYR A 163 -1.69 -7.78 -14.22
CA TYR A 163 -1.08 -6.93 -15.24
C TYR A 163 0.32 -7.44 -15.64
N ARG A 164 1.14 -7.83 -14.66
CA ARG A 164 2.48 -8.38 -14.88
C ARG A 164 2.41 -9.68 -15.69
N GLU A 165 1.55 -10.60 -15.31
CA GLU A 165 1.42 -11.88 -16.02
C GLU A 165 0.88 -11.70 -17.46
N GLU A 166 -0.09 -10.83 -17.68
CA GLU A 166 -0.62 -10.53 -19.02
C GLU A 166 0.43 -9.88 -19.94
N ASN A 167 1.29 -9.02 -19.38
CA ASN A 167 2.30 -8.29 -20.16
C ASN A 167 3.66 -8.99 -20.21
N LYS A 168 3.86 -10.07 -19.47
CA LYS A 168 5.13 -10.82 -19.41
C LYS A 168 5.66 -11.22 -20.78
N GLY A 169 4.78 -11.73 -21.65
CA GLY A 169 5.12 -12.10 -23.02
C GLY A 169 5.59 -10.93 -23.88
N ILE A 170 4.94 -9.76 -23.72
CA ILE A 170 5.28 -8.53 -24.46
C ILE A 170 6.65 -8.01 -24.00
N ILE A 171 6.89 -7.99 -22.69
CA ILE A 171 8.15 -7.51 -22.11
C ILE A 171 9.33 -8.42 -22.52
N ILE A 172 9.11 -9.75 -22.47
CA ILE A 172 10.13 -10.73 -22.91
C ILE A 172 10.44 -10.56 -24.40
N SER A 173 9.40 -10.40 -25.24
CA SER A 173 9.60 -10.17 -26.67
C SER A 173 10.38 -8.88 -26.94
N ALA A 174 9.99 -7.77 -26.31
CA ALA A 174 10.68 -6.50 -26.45
C ALA A 174 12.15 -6.59 -25.97
N TYR A 175 12.41 -7.29 -24.87
CA TYR A 175 13.76 -7.53 -24.37
C TYR A 175 14.61 -8.31 -25.38
N ILE A 176 14.06 -9.40 -25.95
CA ILE A 176 14.73 -10.20 -26.98
C ILE A 176 15.07 -9.34 -28.20
N ASP A 177 14.16 -8.49 -28.65
CA ASP A 177 14.37 -7.61 -29.79
C ASP A 177 15.46 -6.55 -29.53
N ILE A 178 15.49 -5.97 -28.33
CA ILE A 178 16.55 -5.06 -27.89
C ILE A 178 17.92 -5.79 -27.89
N MET A 179 17.96 -6.99 -27.32
CA MET A 179 19.20 -7.78 -27.28
C MET A 179 19.69 -8.17 -28.69
N LYS A 180 18.79 -8.51 -29.61
CA LYS A 180 19.13 -8.75 -31.02
C LYS A 180 19.66 -7.48 -31.70
N ALA A 181 19.07 -6.33 -31.45
CA ALA A 181 19.49 -5.05 -32.00
C ALA A 181 20.87 -4.64 -31.46
N GLN A 182 21.14 -4.83 -30.17
CA GLN A 182 22.41 -4.52 -29.53
C GLN A 182 23.54 -5.45 -30.01
N ASN A 183 23.23 -6.72 -30.25
CA ASN A 183 24.20 -7.70 -30.76
C ASN A 183 24.42 -7.60 -32.28
N GLY A 184 23.86 -6.59 -32.92
CA GLY A 184 24.16 -6.14 -34.28
C GLY A 184 24.10 -7.23 -35.32
N GLY A 185 22.95 -7.90 -35.51
CA GLY A 185 22.69 -8.69 -36.72
C GLY A 185 23.81 -9.65 -37.25
N LYS A 186 24.78 -9.96 -36.46
CA LYS A 186 25.89 -10.86 -36.85
C LYS A 186 25.51 -12.29 -36.47
N GLU A 187 25.07 -13.02 -37.46
CA GLU A 187 25.20 -14.47 -37.45
C GLU A 187 26.67 -14.83 -37.20
N ASN A 188 26.88 -15.64 -36.17
CA ASN A 188 28.05 -16.48 -35.91
C ASN A 188 29.47 -15.91 -36.17
N THR A 189 30.07 -15.38 -35.11
CA THR A 189 31.47 -15.68 -34.87
C THR A 189 31.70 -15.84 -33.37
N LYS A 190 32.18 -17.04 -33.00
CA LYS A 190 32.71 -17.36 -31.68
C LYS A 190 33.78 -16.35 -31.31
N THR A 191 33.58 -15.62 -30.22
CA THR A 191 34.67 -15.01 -29.49
C THR A 191 34.41 -15.15 -28.03
N GLU A 192 35.28 -15.89 -27.38
CA GLU A 192 35.38 -16.07 -25.96
C GLU A 192 35.73 -14.74 -25.27
N ASN A 193 35.25 -14.62 -24.02
CA ASN A 193 35.64 -13.63 -23.02
C ASN A 193 35.08 -12.20 -23.13
N SER A 194 33.82 -12.06 -22.68
CA SER A 194 33.43 -10.98 -21.78
C SER A 194 32.46 -11.55 -20.76
N GLU A 195 32.74 -11.37 -19.48
CA GLU A 195 31.82 -11.73 -18.38
C GLU A 195 30.58 -10.83 -18.42
N VAL A 196 29.73 -11.09 -19.39
CA VAL A 196 28.36 -10.62 -19.35
C VAL A 196 27.67 -11.57 -18.38
N ARG A 197 27.26 -11.08 -17.19
CA ARG A 197 26.34 -11.79 -16.31
C ARG A 197 25.14 -12.18 -17.16
N LYS A 198 25.07 -13.45 -17.51
CA LYS A 198 23.91 -14.01 -18.20
C LYS A 198 22.80 -14.06 -17.14
N VAL A 199 21.82 -13.18 -17.26
CA VAL A 199 20.54 -13.35 -16.59
C VAL A 199 20.03 -14.73 -16.99
N LYS A 200 19.96 -15.66 -16.03
CA LYS A 200 19.76 -17.08 -16.31
C LYS A 200 18.33 -17.41 -16.72
N ASP A 201 17.38 -16.56 -16.31
CA ASP A 201 15.98 -16.63 -16.76
C ASP A 201 15.29 -15.26 -16.66
N ALA A 202 14.07 -15.18 -17.22
CA ALA A 202 13.30 -13.95 -17.22
C ALA A 202 12.83 -13.54 -15.80
N ASN A 203 12.78 -14.45 -14.84
CA ASN A 203 12.39 -14.14 -13.47
C ASN A 203 13.49 -13.35 -12.75
N GLU A 204 14.76 -13.72 -12.95
CA GLU A 204 15.93 -12.97 -12.43
C GLU A 204 15.98 -11.51 -12.93
N PHE A 205 15.44 -11.23 -14.13
CA PHE A 205 15.32 -9.86 -14.64
C PHE A 205 14.20 -9.08 -13.95
N PHE A 206 13.09 -9.73 -13.60
CA PHE A 206 11.97 -9.09 -12.89
C PHE A 206 12.25 -8.81 -11.42
N ASP A 207 13.18 -9.54 -10.81
CA ASP A 207 13.63 -9.29 -9.43
C ASP A 207 14.58 -8.09 -9.31
N LEU A 208 15.06 -7.56 -10.46
CA LEU A 208 15.97 -6.41 -10.56
C LEU A 208 15.26 -5.09 -10.93
N ILE A 209 13.97 -5.14 -11.27
CA ILE A 209 13.13 -3.99 -11.60
C ILE A 209 12.05 -3.84 -10.53
#